data_92c785047e33aa57515098bac1521853
#
_entry.id   92c785047e33aa57515098bac1521853
#
_cell.length_a   1.000
_cell.length_b   1.000
_cell.length_c   1.000
_cell.angle_alpha   90.00
_cell.angle_beta   90.00
_cell.angle_gamma   90.00
#
_symmetry.space_group_name_H-M   'P 1'
#
loop_
_entity.id
_entity.type
_entity.pdbx_description
1 polymer ?
#
loop_
_entity_poly.entity_id
_entity_poly.type
_entity_poly.pdbx_seq_one_letter_code
_entity_poly.pdbx_strand_id
1 'polypeptide(L)'
;MTLSLHQDMQDEGDLELPRGESLSFWLKRIREHGLVHGLLLDTLKRASEHGLPEDSLIVGRGTPPVHEIMIINRHFGMMNVSNDGDERPLDFRELGFGKDVQTGDLLLEVIQQGPGQSGTNVRGERIPFEKQEEGQVPSIQGQIEMERNGSEVQYRSKIDGFLWNNDPNLLKVTPDLVWPTSVDHHLGNVQTQHHVEIKGDVASGFSVQAGKGLVVKGSLERNSLCQSEGDIRIEGGVHQGANISGSKNVAIRFAQGATISCMGDFNVTDYLYDCEVRCLGHMLSEGGRRGGRGSVVGGLISAMKGMQLDSVGSPNSVTTLATGVDLKLIKELGELQREMKWNKAELSRLLRRLPISLADPDFQKKVSRLPKDKKESFKSLWDSIVEYQNRNKSMDGQFKSMSEERKSWPLESKIDVEGPIIPDVKFIIGSCQLLLVDPLENQSFFQKDGTLSSEAYSD
;
A
#
# COMPACT_ATOMS: atom_id res chain seq x y z
N MET A 1 38.96 -20.26 -60.77
CA MET A 1 37.63 -19.96 -60.29
C MET A 1 37.50 -20.52 -58.88
N THR A 2 37.42 -19.65 -57.91
CA THR A 2 37.53 -19.98 -56.50
C THR A 2 36.11 -20.23 -55.97
N LEU A 3 35.89 -21.36 -55.32
CA LEU A 3 34.64 -21.65 -54.58
C LEU A 3 34.87 -21.26 -53.14
N SER A 4 34.16 -20.27 -52.65
CA SER A 4 34.22 -19.95 -51.23
C SER A 4 33.32 -20.93 -50.44
N LEU A 5 33.88 -21.47 -49.38
CA LEU A 5 33.21 -22.33 -48.39
C LEU A 5 32.74 -21.41 -47.25
N HIS A 6 31.46 -21.04 -47.26
CA HIS A 6 30.89 -20.41 -46.07
C HIS A 6 30.60 -21.46 -45.00
N GLN A 7 31.39 -21.44 -43.97
CA GLN A 7 31.00 -22.03 -42.69
C GLN A 7 30.23 -20.95 -41.91
N ASP A 8 29.04 -21.30 -41.41
CA ASP A 8 28.33 -20.44 -40.44
C ASP A 8 29.02 -20.43 -39.07
N MET A 9 30.34 -20.47 -39.02
CA MET A 9 31.18 -20.19 -37.84
C MET A 9 32.67 -20.44 -38.16
N GLN A 10 33.39 -19.39 -38.48
CA GLN A 10 34.88 -19.21 -38.28
C GLN A 10 35.91 -19.83 -39.23
N ASP A 11 35.56 -20.53 -40.29
CA ASP A 11 36.54 -20.95 -41.26
C ASP A 11 36.09 -20.65 -42.71
N GLU A 12 36.60 -19.62 -43.33
CA GLU A 12 36.48 -19.38 -44.77
C GLU A 12 37.64 -20.07 -45.47
N GLY A 13 37.39 -21.08 -46.27
CA GLY A 13 38.39 -21.76 -47.09
C GLY A 13 37.96 -21.77 -48.53
N ASP A 14 38.86 -21.37 -49.43
CA ASP A 14 38.66 -21.44 -50.87
C ASP A 14 39.07 -22.79 -51.43
N LEU A 15 38.13 -23.47 -52.11
CA LEU A 15 38.40 -24.74 -52.83
C LEU A 15 38.22 -24.51 -54.32
N GLU A 16 39.26 -24.74 -55.10
CA GLU A 16 39.18 -24.70 -56.55
C GLU A 16 38.68 -26.01 -57.14
N LEU A 17 37.56 -25.95 -57.87
CA LEU A 17 37.02 -27.09 -58.61
C LEU A 17 37.26 -26.87 -60.14
N PRO A 18 37.87 -27.84 -60.82
CA PRO A 18 38.15 -27.69 -62.26
C PRO A 18 36.87 -27.74 -63.07
N ARG A 19 36.79 -26.92 -64.15
CA ARG A 19 35.63 -26.88 -65.02
C ARG A 19 35.59 -28.13 -65.94
N GLY A 20 34.33 -28.61 -66.22
CA GLY A 20 34.09 -29.72 -67.12
C GLY A 20 34.27 -31.12 -66.54
N GLU A 21 34.52 -31.21 -65.24
CA GLU A 21 34.62 -32.50 -64.57
C GLU A 21 33.22 -32.96 -64.07
N SER A 22 33.11 -34.28 -63.91
CA SER A 22 31.82 -34.88 -63.45
C SER A 22 31.52 -34.59 -62.00
N LEU A 23 30.22 -34.60 -61.61
CA LEU A 23 29.77 -34.45 -60.23
C LEU A 23 30.49 -35.40 -59.29
N SER A 24 30.73 -36.65 -59.73
CA SER A 24 31.44 -37.65 -58.91
C SER A 24 32.91 -37.28 -58.66
N PHE A 25 33.57 -36.62 -59.59
CA PHE A 25 34.92 -36.11 -59.40
C PHE A 25 34.94 -34.94 -58.39
N TRP A 26 33.97 -34.02 -58.48
CA TRP A 26 33.86 -32.92 -57.55
C TRP A 26 33.56 -33.42 -56.14
N LEU A 27 32.62 -34.32 -55.98
CA LEU A 27 32.31 -34.89 -54.68
C LEU A 27 33.48 -35.64 -54.02
N LYS A 28 34.32 -36.33 -54.84
CA LYS A 28 35.54 -36.95 -54.34
C LYS A 28 36.51 -35.89 -53.82
N ARG A 29 36.76 -34.86 -54.64
CA ARG A 29 37.69 -33.76 -54.26
C ARG A 29 37.22 -32.97 -53.04
N ILE A 30 35.95 -32.67 -52.95
CA ILE A 30 35.35 -32.00 -51.78
C ILE A 30 35.54 -32.86 -50.52
N ARG A 31 35.38 -34.18 -50.61
CA ARG A 31 35.61 -35.09 -49.47
C ARG A 31 37.10 -35.21 -49.11
N GLU A 32 38.00 -35.19 -50.10
CA GLU A 32 39.45 -35.18 -49.87
C GLU A 32 39.90 -33.93 -49.11
N HIS A 33 39.18 -32.78 -49.22
CA HIS A 33 39.38 -31.56 -48.43
C HIS A 33 38.65 -31.61 -47.11
N GLY A 34 38.09 -32.77 -46.68
CA GLY A 34 37.49 -32.94 -45.37
C GLY A 34 36.03 -32.54 -45.24
N LEU A 35 35.36 -32.20 -46.35
CA LEU A 35 33.93 -31.85 -46.30
C LEU A 35 33.09 -33.10 -46.49
N VAL A 36 32.47 -33.56 -45.39
CA VAL A 36 31.74 -34.82 -45.33
C VAL A 36 30.27 -34.71 -44.93
N HIS A 37 29.89 -33.55 -44.37
CA HIS A 37 28.54 -33.29 -43.89
C HIS A 37 27.87 -32.11 -44.54
N GLY A 38 26.54 -32.17 -44.75
CA GLY A 38 25.71 -31.05 -45.22
C GLY A 38 26.00 -30.59 -46.66
N LEU A 39 26.52 -31.48 -47.52
CA LEU A 39 26.78 -31.14 -48.91
C LEU A 39 25.49 -30.83 -49.68
N LEU A 40 25.47 -29.72 -50.39
CA LEU A 40 24.32 -29.21 -51.19
C LEU A 40 24.36 -29.90 -52.58
N LEU A 41 23.92 -31.14 -52.66
CA LEU A 41 24.01 -31.99 -53.87
C LEU A 41 23.29 -31.37 -55.06
N ASP A 42 22.11 -30.75 -54.88
CA ASP A 42 21.38 -30.09 -55.97
C ASP A 42 22.10 -28.87 -56.53
N THR A 43 22.79 -28.14 -55.68
CA THR A 43 23.60 -27.01 -56.10
C THR A 43 24.83 -27.47 -56.89
N LEU A 44 25.53 -28.50 -56.42
CA LEU A 44 26.68 -29.09 -57.06
C LEU A 44 26.28 -29.73 -58.38
N LYS A 45 25.11 -30.41 -58.46
CA LYS A 45 24.59 -31.02 -59.69
C LYS A 45 24.31 -29.94 -60.75
N ARG A 46 23.57 -28.89 -60.39
CA ARG A 46 23.33 -27.76 -61.30
C ARG A 46 24.60 -27.10 -61.80
N ALA A 47 25.56 -26.91 -60.91
CA ALA A 47 26.83 -26.30 -61.28
C ALA A 47 27.66 -27.21 -62.21
N SER A 48 27.57 -28.57 -62.06
CA SER A 48 28.24 -29.53 -62.96
C SER A 48 27.63 -29.57 -64.34
N GLU A 49 26.29 -29.34 -64.47
CA GLU A 49 25.53 -29.39 -65.73
C GLU A 49 25.57 -28.03 -66.47
N HIS A 50 25.50 -26.91 -65.79
CA HIS A 50 25.37 -25.57 -66.39
C HIS A 50 26.61 -24.70 -66.24
N GLY A 51 27.69 -25.19 -65.60
CA GLY A 51 28.88 -24.44 -65.29
C GLY A 51 28.85 -23.71 -63.97
N LEU A 52 30.02 -23.33 -63.49
CA LEU A 52 30.18 -22.58 -62.24
C LEU A 52 29.85 -21.11 -62.45
N PRO A 53 29.13 -20.46 -61.48
CA PRO A 53 28.90 -19.02 -61.51
C PRO A 53 30.22 -18.23 -61.50
N GLU A 54 30.18 -16.97 -61.94
CA GLU A 54 31.38 -16.07 -61.90
C GLU A 54 31.84 -15.76 -60.48
N ASP A 55 30.88 -15.76 -59.54
CA ASP A 55 31.12 -15.59 -58.11
C ASP A 55 31.31 -16.93 -57.38
N SER A 56 31.44 -16.88 -56.04
CA SER A 56 31.58 -18.05 -55.18
C SER A 56 30.31 -18.91 -55.14
N LEU A 57 30.46 -20.24 -54.99
CA LEU A 57 29.38 -21.20 -54.84
C LEU A 57 29.45 -21.87 -53.46
N ILE A 58 28.34 -21.80 -52.70
CA ILE A 58 28.23 -22.51 -51.41
C ILE A 58 27.98 -24.00 -51.73
N VAL A 59 28.91 -24.87 -51.34
CA VAL A 59 28.83 -26.34 -51.62
C VAL A 59 28.39 -27.18 -50.42
N GLY A 60 28.40 -26.64 -49.23
CA GLY A 60 27.98 -27.35 -48.04
C GLY A 60 27.62 -26.39 -46.90
N ARG A 61 26.71 -26.85 -46.03
CA ARG A 61 26.32 -26.17 -44.78
C ARG A 61 26.36 -27.20 -43.66
N GLY A 62 26.97 -26.85 -42.54
CA GLY A 62 26.83 -27.56 -41.29
C GLY A 62 25.43 -27.42 -40.71
N THR A 63 25.11 -28.26 -39.78
CA THR A 63 23.89 -28.11 -38.94
C THR A 63 24.26 -27.34 -37.68
N PRO A 64 23.72 -26.16 -37.48
CA PRO A 64 24.01 -25.36 -36.27
C PRO A 64 23.52 -26.12 -35.02
N PRO A 65 24.17 -25.89 -33.85
CA PRO A 65 23.64 -26.41 -32.58
C PRO A 65 22.35 -25.69 -32.21
N VAL A 66 21.45 -26.40 -31.60
CA VAL A 66 20.26 -25.83 -30.94
C VAL A 66 20.60 -25.68 -29.46
N HIS A 67 20.74 -24.47 -28.98
CA HIS A 67 21.03 -24.20 -27.58
C HIS A 67 19.83 -24.53 -26.69
N GLU A 68 20.11 -24.96 -25.47
CA GLU A 68 19.09 -25.06 -24.41
C GLU A 68 18.90 -23.67 -23.82
N ILE A 69 17.69 -23.12 -23.92
CA ILE A 69 17.36 -21.78 -23.39
C ILE A 69 16.41 -21.96 -22.22
N MET A 70 16.77 -21.36 -21.07
CA MET A 70 15.91 -21.27 -19.91
C MET A 70 15.42 -19.83 -19.77
N ILE A 71 14.12 -19.62 -19.91
CA ILE A 71 13.46 -18.31 -19.77
C ILE A 71 12.80 -18.25 -18.39
N ILE A 72 13.03 -17.14 -17.67
CA ILE A 72 12.48 -16.91 -16.35
C ILE A 72 11.55 -15.71 -16.40
N ASN A 73 10.25 -15.94 -16.34
CA ASN A 73 9.22 -14.92 -16.31
C ASN A 73 8.79 -14.65 -14.86
N ARG A 74 8.99 -13.42 -14.39
CA ARG A 74 8.52 -12.97 -13.08
C ARG A 74 7.21 -12.20 -13.24
N HIS A 75 6.15 -12.63 -12.54
CA HIS A 75 4.81 -12.02 -12.59
C HIS A 75 4.59 -10.95 -11.51
N PHE A 76 5.66 -10.45 -10.92
CA PHE A 76 5.67 -9.34 -9.97
C PHE A 76 6.78 -8.35 -10.31
N GLY A 77 6.51 -7.06 -10.09
CA GLY A 77 7.54 -6.02 -10.24
C GLY A 77 8.63 -6.22 -9.20
N MET A 78 9.89 -6.23 -9.63
CA MET A 78 11.01 -6.07 -8.71
C MET A 78 11.06 -4.62 -8.23
N MET A 79 11.66 -4.40 -7.05
CA MET A 79 11.96 -3.05 -6.56
C MET A 79 12.52 -2.20 -7.70
N ASN A 80 11.69 -1.32 -8.24
CA ASN A 80 12.13 -0.45 -9.33
C ASN A 80 12.98 0.67 -8.76
N VAL A 81 14.27 0.46 -8.70
CA VAL A 81 15.23 1.55 -8.87
C VAL A 81 15.32 1.80 -10.39
N SER A 82 14.20 2.13 -11.02
CA SER A 82 14.17 2.39 -12.44
C SER A 82 14.74 3.78 -12.71
N ASN A 83 15.90 3.80 -13.32
CA ASN A 83 16.40 4.90 -14.14
C ASN A 83 15.58 5.04 -15.45
N ASP A 84 14.27 4.94 -15.38
CA ASP A 84 13.41 5.30 -16.50
C ASP A 84 13.20 6.81 -16.45
N GLY A 85 13.98 7.54 -17.18
CA GLY A 85 13.94 8.93 -17.65
C GLY A 85 12.80 9.88 -17.23
N ASP A 86 12.08 9.59 -16.16
CA ASP A 86 11.06 10.46 -15.59
C ASP A 86 11.75 11.41 -14.60
N GLU A 87 11.78 12.70 -14.92
CA GLU A 87 12.45 13.79 -14.17
C GLU A 87 11.83 14.08 -12.79
N ARG A 88 10.92 13.23 -12.29
CA ARG A 88 10.41 13.37 -10.93
C ARG A 88 11.45 12.90 -9.92
N PRO A 89 11.72 13.67 -8.84
CA PRO A 89 12.58 13.22 -7.75
C PRO A 89 12.07 11.86 -7.23
N LEU A 90 12.94 10.85 -7.16
CA LEU A 90 12.63 9.57 -6.55
C LEU A 90 12.18 9.82 -5.09
N ASP A 91 10.93 9.53 -4.78
CA ASP A 91 10.49 9.45 -3.38
C ASP A 91 10.93 8.10 -2.80
N PHE A 92 12.05 8.12 -2.09
CA PHE A 92 12.59 6.93 -1.39
C PHE A 92 11.63 6.32 -0.36
N ARG A 93 10.45 6.92 -0.15
CA ARG A 93 9.41 6.37 0.73
C ARG A 93 8.55 5.33 0.03
N GLU A 94 8.54 5.27 -1.31
CA GLU A 94 7.70 4.34 -2.09
C GLU A 94 8.52 3.25 -2.79
N LEU A 95 9.49 2.67 -2.13
CA LEU A 95 10.38 1.66 -2.71
C LEU A 95 9.71 0.32 -3.02
N GLY A 96 8.58 -0.01 -2.39
CA GLY A 96 7.79 -1.20 -2.72
C GLY A 96 8.54 -2.51 -2.54
N PHE A 97 9.04 -2.80 -1.33
CA PHE A 97 9.83 -4.01 -1.00
C PHE A 97 9.06 -5.33 -1.05
N GLY A 98 7.77 -5.29 -1.37
CA GLY A 98 6.92 -6.46 -1.52
C GLY A 98 5.48 -6.07 -1.86
N LYS A 99 4.64 -7.07 -2.04
CA LYS A 99 3.22 -6.88 -2.32
C LYS A 99 2.35 -7.99 -1.75
N ASP A 100 1.07 -7.71 -1.58
CA ASP A 100 0.09 -8.72 -1.24
C ASP A 100 -0.18 -9.64 -2.44
N VAL A 101 -0.31 -10.93 -2.16
CA VAL A 101 -0.65 -11.98 -3.14
C VAL A 101 -1.80 -12.83 -2.60
N GLN A 102 -2.58 -13.39 -3.53
CA GLN A 102 -3.68 -14.30 -3.22
C GLN A 102 -3.29 -15.74 -3.48
N THR A 103 -4.03 -16.67 -2.87
CA THR A 103 -3.90 -18.10 -3.11
C THR A 103 -4.08 -18.42 -4.60
N GLY A 104 -3.12 -19.12 -5.18
CA GLY A 104 -3.11 -19.48 -6.61
C GLY A 104 -2.43 -18.48 -7.54
N ASP A 105 -2.05 -17.29 -7.06
CA ASP A 105 -1.35 -16.31 -7.88
C ASP A 105 -0.05 -16.89 -8.46
N LEU A 106 0.15 -16.72 -9.76
CA LEU A 106 1.37 -17.09 -10.45
C LEU A 106 2.47 -16.08 -10.12
N LEU A 107 3.56 -16.56 -9.51
CA LEU A 107 4.67 -15.73 -9.05
C LEU A 107 5.85 -15.78 -10.02
N LEU A 108 6.23 -16.99 -10.41
CA LEU A 108 7.39 -17.24 -11.25
C LEU A 108 7.08 -18.37 -12.21
N GLU A 109 7.50 -18.22 -13.45
CA GLU A 109 7.44 -19.25 -14.48
C GLU A 109 8.82 -19.47 -15.05
N VAL A 110 9.23 -20.73 -15.13
CA VAL A 110 10.49 -21.14 -15.73
C VAL A 110 10.19 -22.04 -16.92
N ILE A 111 10.53 -21.58 -18.11
CA ILE A 111 10.29 -22.29 -19.36
C ILE A 111 11.62 -22.79 -19.91
N GLN A 112 11.75 -24.11 -20.05
CA GLN A 112 12.89 -24.74 -20.67
C GLN A 112 12.56 -25.01 -22.14
N GLN A 113 13.16 -24.24 -23.05
CA GLN A 113 13.00 -24.43 -24.51
C GLN A 113 13.97 -25.49 -25.01
N GLY A 114 13.40 -26.66 -25.28
CA GLY A 114 14.04 -27.80 -25.96
C GLY A 114 15.20 -28.45 -25.21
N PRO A 115 15.44 -29.73 -25.47
CA PRO A 115 16.74 -30.32 -25.13
C PRO A 115 17.76 -29.74 -26.10
N GLY A 116 18.85 -29.21 -25.61
CA GLY A 116 19.95 -28.76 -26.45
C GLY A 116 20.39 -29.87 -27.42
N GLN A 117 20.58 -29.53 -28.67
CA GLN A 117 21.07 -30.48 -29.67
C GLN A 117 22.41 -30.00 -30.21
N SER A 118 23.37 -30.91 -30.21
CA SER A 118 24.65 -30.60 -30.82
C SER A 118 24.52 -30.46 -32.33
N GLY A 119 25.13 -29.45 -32.85
CA GLY A 119 25.32 -29.24 -34.28
C GLY A 119 26.39 -30.16 -34.86
N THR A 120 26.56 -30.13 -36.17
CA THR A 120 27.66 -30.81 -36.90
C THR A 120 28.23 -29.87 -37.95
N ASN A 121 29.51 -29.62 -37.92
CA ASN A 121 30.16 -28.79 -38.93
C ASN A 121 30.28 -29.53 -40.27
N VAL A 122 30.71 -28.83 -41.31
CA VAL A 122 30.88 -29.44 -42.66
C VAL A 122 31.94 -30.53 -42.71
N ARG A 123 32.82 -30.61 -41.73
CA ARG A 123 33.85 -31.66 -41.60
C ARG A 123 33.32 -32.89 -40.85
N GLY A 124 32.07 -32.90 -40.40
CA GLY A 124 31.49 -33.96 -39.63
C GLY A 124 31.79 -33.95 -38.13
N GLU A 125 32.42 -32.88 -37.65
CA GLU A 125 32.76 -32.72 -36.25
C GLU A 125 31.54 -32.19 -35.47
N ARG A 126 31.37 -32.68 -34.26
CA ARG A 126 30.28 -32.28 -33.39
C ARG A 126 30.53 -30.87 -32.85
N ILE A 127 29.60 -29.96 -33.05
CA ILE A 127 29.54 -28.64 -32.40
C ILE A 127 28.71 -28.78 -31.12
N PRO A 128 29.30 -28.63 -29.94
CA PRO A 128 28.53 -28.73 -28.69
C PRO A 128 27.52 -27.60 -28.61
N PHE A 129 26.35 -27.87 -28.02
CA PHE A 129 25.40 -26.82 -27.65
C PHE A 129 25.80 -26.25 -26.29
N GLU A 130 25.46 -25.00 -26.09
CA GLU A 130 25.62 -24.29 -24.82
C GLU A 130 24.28 -24.21 -24.11
N LYS A 131 24.31 -24.21 -22.76
CA LYS A 131 23.15 -23.87 -21.95
C LYS A 131 23.15 -22.37 -21.76
N GLN A 132 22.16 -21.71 -22.33
CA GLN A 132 21.94 -20.29 -22.16
C GLN A 132 20.86 -20.09 -21.08
N GLU A 133 21.24 -19.51 -19.96
CA GLU A 133 20.33 -19.17 -18.88
C GLU A 133 20.03 -17.68 -18.92
N GLU A 134 18.81 -17.30 -19.25
CA GLU A 134 18.32 -15.91 -19.12
C GLU A 134 17.94 -15.61 -17.66
N GLY A 135 18.92 -15.60 -16.76
CA GLY A 135 18.79 -15.36 -15.36
C GLY A 135 18.96 -16.60 -14.46
N GLN A 136 18.96 -16.36 -13.16
CA GLN A 136 19.07 -17.41 -12.15
C GLN A 136 17.71 -17.63 -11.49
N VAL A 137 17.27 -18.91 -11.35
CA VAL A 137 16.07 -19.25 -10.58
C VAL A 137 16.30 -18.88 -9.13
N PRO A 138 15.44 -18.04 -8.53
CA PRO A 138 15.61 -17.63 -7.15
C PRO A 138 15.43 -18.81 -6.17
N SER A 139 15.97 -18.68 -4.98
CA SER A 139 15.69 -19.60 -3.87
C SER A 139 14.23 -19.47 -3.46
N ILE A 140 13.50 -20.58 -3.43
CA ILE A 140 12.07 -20.60 -3.11
C ILE A 140 11.89 -20.86 -1.61
N GLN A 141 11.17 -20.00 -0.91
CA GLN A 141 10.91 -20.10 0.52
C GLN A 141 9.46 -19.78 0.87
N GLY A 142 9.00 -20.30 2.03
CA GLY A 142 7.68 -20.01 2.57
C GLY A 142 6.56 -20.79 1.88
N GLN A 143 5.41 -20.14 1.71
CA GLN A 143 4.16 -20.78 1.26
C GLN A 143 3.99 -20.69 -0.26
N ILE A 144 4.86 -21.42 -0.98
CA ILE A 144 4.86 -21.48 -2.45
C ILE A 144 4.75 -22.94 -2.87
N GLU A 145 3.96 -23.20 -3.90
CA GLU A 145 3.88 -24.52 -4.55
C GLU A 145 4.51 -24.45 -5.93
N MET A 146 5.01 -25.60 -6.36
CA MET A 146 5.64 -25.78 -7.65
C MET A 146 4.81 -26.79 -8.46
N GLU A 147 4.38 -26.37 -9.63
CA GLU A 147 3.72 -27.23 -10.61
C GLU A 147 4.62 -27.39 -11.83
N ARG A 148 4.75 -28.63 -12.31
CA ARG A 148 5.53 -28.93 -13.50
C ARG A 148 4.63 -29.48 -14.61
N ASN A 149 4.59 -28.77 -15.73
CA ASN A 149 3.86 -29.12 -16.94
C ASN A 149 4.85 -29.29 -18.12
N GLY A 150 5.39 -30.50 -18.29
CA GLY A 150 6.38 -30.74 -19.34
C GLY A 150 7.66 -29.93 -19.15
N SER A 151 7.93 -28.98 -20.07
CA SER A 151 9.09 -28.08 -20.05
C SER A 151 8.89 -26.80 -19.24
N GLU A 152 7.71 -26.64 -18.67
CA GLU A 152 7.32 -25.45 -17.90
C GLU A 152 7.21 -25.78 -16.42
N VAL A 153 7.78 -24.94 -15.57
CA VAL A 153 7.67 -25.00 -14.11
C VAL A 153 7.06 -23.71 -13.62
N GLN A 154 5.91 -23.79 -12.98
CA GLN A 154 5.18 -22.66 -12.41
C GLN A 154 5.29 -22.69 -10.88
N TYR A 155 5.53 -21.51 -10.29
CA TYR A 155 5.55 -21.29 -8.86
C TYR A 155 4.38 -20.40 -8.48
N ARG A 156 3.45 -20.90 -7.64
CA ARG A 156 2.22 -20.23 -7.22
C ARG A 156 2.18 -20.04 -5.72
N SER A 157 1.47 -19.00 -5.27
CA SER A 157 1.21 -18.83 -3.84
C SER A 157 0.22 -19.86 -3.32
N LYS A 158 0.52 -20.51 -2.18
CA LYS A 158 -0.39 -21.41 -1.47
C LYS A 158 -1.42 -20.70 -0.60
N ILE A 159 -1.16 -19.44 -0.27
CA ILE A 159 -1.94 -18.67 0.70
C ILE A 159 -2.14 -17.24 0.23
N ASP A 160 -3.13 -16.58 0.81
CA ASP A 160 -3.19 -15.11 0.83
C ASP A 160 -2.11 -14.62 1.78
N GLY A 161 -1.13 -13.89 1.27
CA GLY A 161 0.05 -13.54 2.03
C GLY A 161 0.85 -12.38 1.43
N PHE A 162 2.00 -12.13 2.02
CA PHE A 162 2.93 -11.10 1.60
C PHE A 162 4.11 -11.71 0.82
N LEU A 163 4.28 -11.28 -0.43
CA LEU A 163 5.39 -11.63 -1.30
C LEU A 163 6.55 -10.65 -1.09
N TRP A 164 7.71 -11.18 -0.73
CA TRP A 164 8.96 -10.43 -0.59
C TRP A 164 9.64 -10.29 -1.95
N ASN A 165 10.02 -9.07 -2.35
CA ASN A 165 10.71 -8.79 -3.60
C ASN A 165 11.99 -7.93 -3.43
N ASN A 166 12.50 -7.83 -2.21
CA ASN A 166 13.70 -7.06 -1.86
C ASN A 166 15.01 -7.76 -2.23
N ASP A 167 14.99 -9.06 -2.55
CA ASP A 167 16.16 -9.81 -3.02
C ASP A 167 15.82 -10.53 -4.33
N PRO A 168 16.52 -10.21 -5.44
CA PRO A 168 16.29 -10.86 -6.74
C PRO A 168 16.55 -12.39 -6.73
N ASN A 169 17.34 -12.85 -5.76
CA ASN A 169 17.68 -14.28 -5.62
C ASN A 169 16.76 -15.03 -4.64
N LEU A 170 15.73 -14.35 -4.11
CA LEU A 170 14.80 -14.93 -3.15
C LEU A 170 13.36 -14.70 -3.61
N LEU A 171 12.58 -15.78 -3.69
CA LEU A 171 11.12 -15.77 -3.84
C LEU A 171 10.51 -16.30 -2.55
N LYS A 172 9.87 -15.45 -1.76
CA LYS A 172 9.36 -15.81 -0.45
C LYS A 172 7.94 -15.27 -0.25
N VAL A 173 7.01 -16.14 0.17
CA VAL A 173 5.66 -15.76 0.60
C VAL A 173 5.45 -16.14 2.05
N THR A 174 4.96 -15.19 2.85
CA THR A 174 4.65 -15.37 4.27
C THR A 174 3.22 -14.90 4.58
N PRO A 175 2.52 -15.49 5.58
CA PRO A 175 1.18 -15.04 5.96
C PRO A 175 1.17 -13.63 6.55
N ASP A 176 2.27 -13.23 7.19
CA ASP A 176 2.45 -11.97 7.89
C ASP A 176 3.76 -11.32 7.48
N LEU A 177 3.84 -10.00 7.63
CA LEU A 177 5.06 -9.24 7.41
C LEU A 177 5.80 -9.03 8.74
N VAL A 178 6.92 -9.71 8.92
CA VAL A 178 7.81 -9.51 10.08
C VAL A 178 9.10 -8.84 9.60
N TRP A 179 9.24 -7.54 9.91
CA TRP A 179 10.41 -6.77 9.51
C TRP A 179 11.45 -6.70 10.66
N PRO A 180 12.71 -7.08 10.42
CA PRO A 180 13.69 -7.26 11.49
C PRO A 180 14.33 -5.96 12.01
N THR A 181 14.19 -4.85 11.31
CA THR A 181 14.79 -3.56 11.63
C THR A 181 13.75 -2.45 11.65
N SER A 182 14.18 -1.19 11.57
CA SER A 182 13.30 -0.02 11.52
C SER A 182 12.69 0.20 10.13
N VAL A 183 11.55 0.89 10.09
CA VAL A 183 10.96 1.43 8.88
C VAL A 183 11.59 2.79 8.62
N ASP A 184 12.45 2.88 7.61
CA ASP A 184 13.25 4.05 7.27
C ASP A 184 13.42 4.17 5.74
N HIS A 185 14.37 5.00 5.30
CA HIS A 185 14.67 5.21 3.88
C HIS A 185 15.17 3.97 3.14
N HIS A 186 15.58 2.91 3.83
CA HIS A 186 15.98 1.63 3.21
C HIS A 186 14.79 0.74 2.88
N LEU A 187 13.74 0.81 3.71
CA LEU A 187 12.51 0.04 3.52
C LEU A 187 11.45 0.85 2.78
N GLY A 188 11.35 2.15 3.06
CA GLY A 188 10.23 2.99 2.61
C GLY A 188 8.97 2.78 3.46
N ASN A 189 7.85 3.29 2.96
CA ASN A 189 6.55 3.10 3.58
C ASN A 189 6.07 1.65 3.45
N VAL A 190 5.34 1.18 4.45
CA VAL A 190 4.79 -0.18 4.51
C VAL A 190 3.28 -0.12 4.34
N GLN A 191 2.75 -0.85 3.35
CA GLN A 191 1.32 -1.02 3.16
C GLN A 191 0.99 -2.46 2.80
N THR A 192 0.14 -3.12 3.60
CA THR A 192 -0.30 -4.50 3.36
C THR A 192 -1.64 -4.77 4.03
N GLN A 193 -2.40 -5.72 3.49
CA GLN A 193 -3.64 -6.22 4.10
C GLN A 193 -3.39 -7.24 5.22
N HIS A 194 -2.14 -7.62 5.46
CA HIS A 194 -1.76 -8.61 6.45
C HIS A 194 -1.37 -8.00 7.79
N HIS A 195 -1.03 -8.86 8.75
CA HIS A 195 -0.45 -8.43 10.02
C HIS A 195 1.00 -7.98 9.82
N VAL A 196 1.39 -6.91 10.51
CA VAL A 196 2.74 -6.32 10.43
C VAL A 196 3.38 -6.32 11.81
N GLU A 197 4.59 -6.88 11.91
CA GLU A 197 5.46 -6.75 13.07
C GLU A 197 6.76 -6.05 12.67
N ILE A 198 7.04 -4.88 13.23
CA ILE A 198 8.29 -4.12 13.07
C ILE A 198 9.11 -4.30 14.33
N LYS A 199 10.32 -4.90 14.24
CA LYS A 199 11.19 -5.11 15.39
C LYS A 199 11.97 -3.87 15.81
N GLY A 200 12.13 -2.91 14.92
CA GLY A 200 12.74 -1.60 15.19
C GLY A 200 11.71 -0.49 15.32
N ASP A 201 12.14 0.72 15.01
CA ASP A 201 11.36 1.96 15.09
C ASP A 201 10.66 2.26 13.75
N VAL A 202 9.66 3.15 13.78
CA VAL A 202 9.16 3.82 12.59
C VAL A 202 9.76 5.22 12.55
N ALA A 203 10.67 5.44 11.61
CA ALA A 203 11.43 6.68 11.52
C ALA A 203 10.54 7.89 11.15
N SER A 204 11.07 9.08 11.38
CA SER A 204 10.35 10.34 11.16
C SER A 204 9.83 10.48 9.73
N GLY A 205 8.51 10.71 9.60
CA GLY A 205 7.83 10.94 8.33
C GLY A 205 7.54 9.68 7.51
N PHE A 206 7.83 8.48 8.04
CA PHE A 206 7.44 7.21 7.43
C PHE A 206 6.08 6.72 7.91
N SER A 207 5.48 5.83 7.11
CA SER A 207 4.15 5.30 7.41
C SER A 207 4.10 3.78 7.36
N VAL A 208 3.24 3.21 8.22
CA VAL A 208 2.93 1.78 8.26
C VAL A 208 1.42 1.61 8.26
N GLN A 209 0.90 0.89 7.25
CA GLN A 209 -0.52 0.55 7.13
C GLN A 209 -0.69 -0.97 7.09
N ALA A 210 -1.47 -1.51 8.04
CA ALA A 210 -1.68 -2.94 8.20
C ALA A 210 -3.19 -3.28 8.23
N GLY A 211 -3.62 -4.25 7.43
CA GLY A 211 -5.03 -4.67 7.39
C GLY A 211 -5.46 -5.52 8.58
N LYS A 212 -4.58 -6.36 9.14
CA LYS A 212 -4.98 -7.30 10.22
C LYS A 212 -4.54 -6.90 11.62
N GLY A 213 -3.47 -6.16 11.75
CA GLY A 213 -2.91 -5.70 13.02
C GLY A 213 -1.48 -5.22 12.87
N LEU A 214 -1.03 -4.40 13.83
CA LEU A 214 0.29 -3.77 13.80
C LEU A 214 0.97 -3.88 15.17
N VAL A 215 2.17 -4.42 15.17
CA VAL A 215 3.05 -4.45 16.34
C VAL A 215 4.35 -3.73 16.00
N VAL A 216 4.70 -2.68 16.75
CA VAL A 216 5.99 -2.01 16.70
C VAL A 216 6.72 -2.23 18.00
N LYS A 217 7.85 -2.93 17.97
CA LYS A 217 8.68 -3.22 19.15
C LYS A 217 9.48 -2.00 19.61
N GLY A 218 9.84 -1.15 18.66
CA GLY A 218 10.49 0.13 18.90
C GLY A 218 9.51 1.28 19.10
N SER A 219 9.97 2.49 18.77
CA SER A 219 9.25 3.74 18.94
C SER A 219 8.70 4.27 17.61
N LEU A 220 7.69 5.11 17.71
CA LEU A 220 7.22 5.96 16.62
C LEU A 220 7.89 7.32 16.73
N GLU A 221 8.73 7.62 15.75
CA GLU A 221 9.42 8.90 15.68
C GLU A 221 8.51 10.04 15.22
N ARG A 222 9.02 11.28 15.27
CA ARG A 222 8.24 12.47 14.93
C ARG A 222 7.55 12.40 13.57
N ASN A 223 6.27 12.79 13.54
CA ASN A 223 5.48 12.84 12.30
C ASN A 223 5.36 11.49 11.56
N SER A 224 5.61 10.37 12.22
CA SER A 224 5.33 9.04 11.68
C SER A 224 3.84 8.75 11.71
N LEU A 225 3.38 7.88 10.81
CA LEU A 225 1.98 7.48 10.70
C LEU A 225 1.85 5.97 10.85
N CYS A 226 1.01 5.51 11.79
CA CYS A 226 0.65 4.11 11.94
C CYS A 226 -0.86 3.93 11.84
N GLN A 227 -1.29 3.07 10.93
CA GLN A 227 -2.70 2.77 10.72
C GLN A 227 -2.93 1.25 10.68
N SER A 228 -4.01 0.78 11.30
CA SER A 228 -4.40 -0.63 11.22
C SER A 228 -5.92 -0.82 11.32
N GLU A 229 -6.44 -1.79 10.57
CA GLU A 229 -7.82 -2.27 10.73
C GLU A 229 -7.97 -3.26 11.90
N GLY A 230 -6.85 -3.82 12.39
CA GLY A 230 -6.77 -4.63 13.61
C GLY A 230 -6.26 -3.85 14.81
N ASP A 231 -5.80 -4.59 15.81
CA ASP A 231 -5.19 -4.02 17.01
C ASP A 231 -3.82 -3.40 16.70
N ILE A 232 -3.48 -2.32 17.41
CA ILE A 232 -2.16 -1.68 17.33
C ILE A 232 -1.47 -1.81 18.69
N ARG A 233 -0.22 -2.25 18.68
CA ARG A 233 0.63 -2.30 19.86
C ARG A 233 1.98 -1.65 19.60
N ILE A 234 2.32 -0.62 20.38
CA ILE A 234 3.61 0.06 20.34
C ILE A 234 4.33 -0.18 21.68
N GLU A 235 5.41 -0.93 21.65
CA GLU A 235 6.14 -1.29 22.88
C GLU A 235 7.17 -0.23 23.31
N GLY A 236 7.59 0.63 22.37
CA GLY A 236 8.40 1.82 22.65
C GLY A 236 7.56 3.06 22.92
N GLY A 237 8.11 4.23 22.65
CA GLY A 237 7.46 5.53 22.82
C GLY A 237 6.79 6.04 21.54
N VAL A 238 5.84 6.95 21.71
CA VAL A 238 5.20 7.68 20.61
C VAL A 238 5.58 9.15 20.74
N HIS A 239 6.29 9.67 19.74
CA HIS A 239 6.88 11.00 19.81
C HIS A 239 6.03 12.06 19.07
N GLN A 240 6.38 13.32 19.30
CA GLN A 240 5.64 14.51 18.87
C GLN A 240 5.26 14.47 17.39
N GLY A 241 3.98 14.75 17.11
CA GLY A 241 3.43 14.78 15.76
C GLY A 241 3.17 13.40 15.15
N ALA A 242 3.55 12.31 15.84
CA ALA A 242 3.19 10.97 15.38
C ALA A 242 1.67 10.77 15.45
N ASN A 243 1.12 10.03 14.48
CA ASN A 243 -0.30 9.80 14.34
C ASN A 243 -0.59 8.29 14.34
N ILE A 244 -1.51 7.87 15.21
CA ILE A 244 -1.98 6.48 15.29
C ILE A 244 -3.47 6.42 15.00
N SER A 245 -3.88 5.56 14.06
CA SER A 245 -5.27 5.32 13.73
C SER A 245 -5.59 3.82 13.73
N GLY A 246 -6.32 3.34 14.75
CA GLY A 246 -6.73 1.94 14.91
C GLY A 246 -8.23 1.76 14.74
N SER A 247 -8.65 0.76 13.95
CA SER A 247 -10.06 0.36 13.87
C SER A 247 -10.49 -0.56 15.01
N LYS A 248 -9.55 -1.01 15.84
CA LYS A 248 -9.78 -1.78 17.06
C LYS A 248 -9.04 -1.15 18.24
N ASN A 249 -8.45 -1.98 19.10
CA ASN A 249 -7.77 -1.52 20.29
C ASN A 249 -6.37 -0.98 19.98
N VAL A 250 -5.95 0.01 20.76
CA VAL A 250 -4.61 0.56 20.71
C VAL A 250 -3.96 0.47 22.08
N ALA A 251 -2.78 -0.12 22.14
CA ALA A 251 -1.98 -0.22 23.35
C ALA A 251 -0.60 0.38 23.10
N ILE A 252 -0.21 1.32 23.96
CA ILE A 252 1.10 1.98 23.89
C ILE A 252 1.77 2.01 25.25
N ARG A 253 3.07 2.22 25.26
CA ARG A 253 3.81 2.40 26.51
C ARG A 253 3.70 3.84 26.99
N PHE A 254 4.07 4.82 26.18
CA PHE A 254 3.94 6.26 26.49
C PHE A 254 3.81 7.07 25.20
N ALA A 255 3.27 8.29 25.31
CA ALA A 255 3.22 9.24 24.21
C ALA A 255 3.48 10.68 24.66
N GLN A 256 4.07 11.47 23.76
CA GLN A 256 4.32 12.91 23.93
C GLN A 256 3.94 13.67 22.66
N GLY A 257 2.98 14.60 22.77
CA GLY A 257 2.55 15.47 21.66
C GLY A 257 2.02 14.70 20.42
N ALA A 258 1.42 13.55 20.66
CA ALA A 258 0.93 12.66 19.61
C ALA A 258 -0.59 12.73 19.45
N THR A 259 -1.08 12.37 18.26
CA THR A 259 -2.51 12.21 17.98
C THR A 259 -2.84 10.72 17.86
N ILE A 260 -3.76 10.23 18.67
CA ILE A 260 -4.13 8.82 18.73
C ILE A 260 -5.64 8.68 18.60
N SER A 261 -6.08 7.87 17.66
CA SER A 261 -7.50 7.55 17.48
C SER A 261 -7.71 6.04 17.39
N CYS A 262 -8.71 5.51 18.08
CA CYS A 262 -9.12 4.11 17.96
C CYS A 262 -10.63 3.96 18.12
N MET A 263 -11.19 2.91 17.49
CA MET A 263 -12.61 2.60 17.64
C MET A 263 -12.87 1.64 18.81
N GLY A 264 -11.85 0.97 19.32
CA GLY A 264 -11.89 0.10 20.51
C GLY A 264 -11.37 0.80 21.76
N ASP A 265 -10.78 0.00 22.63
CA ASP A 265 -10.19 0.46 23.89
C ASP A 265 -8.78 1.01 23.67
N PHE A 266 -8.38 1.94 24.54
CA PHE A 266 -7.06 2.53 24.53
C PHE A 266 -6.34 2.27 25.85
N ASN A 267 -5.15 1.66 25.77
CA ASN A 267 -4.34 1.36 26.94
C ASN A 267 -2.98 2.08 26.87
N VAL A 268 -2.63 2.76 27.97
CA VAL A 268 -1.30 3.36 28.16
C VAL A 268 -0.67 2.88 29.47
N THR A 269 0.60 2.49 29.42
CA THR A 269 1.27 1.89 30.58
C THR A 269 2.02 2.93 31.42
N ASP A 270 2.77 3.84 30.80
CA ASP A 270 3.65 4.77 31.53
C ASP A 270 3.03 6.16 31.66
N TYR A 271 2.84 6.90 30.57
CA TYR A 271 2.24 8.24 30.62
C TYR A 271 1.78 8.76 29.26
N LEU A 272 0.91 9.77 29.30
CA LEU A 272 0.56 10.66 28.19
C LEU A 272 0.96 12.09 28.55
N TYR A 273 1.65 12.78 27.65
CA TYR A 273 2.02 14.17 27.80
C TYR A 273 1.62 15.00 26.59
N ASP A 274 0.72 15.97 26.76
CA ASP A 274 0.21 16.90 25.74
C ASP A 274 -0.27 16.18 24.47
N CYS A 275 -1.06 15.11 24.65
CA CYS A 275 -1.57 14.27 23.57
C CYS A 275 -3.02 14.59 23.24
N GLU A 276 -3.42 14.34 21.98
CA GLU A 276 -4.81 14.27 21.57
C GLU A 276 -5.21 12.81 21.40
N VAL A 277 -6.05 12.30 22.32
CA VAL A 277 -6.51 10.90 22.30
C VAL A 277 -8.01 10.85 22.12
N ARG A 278 -8.47 10.04 21.17
CA ARG A 278 -9.88 9.75 20.95
C ARG A 278 -10.08 8.25 20.82
N CYS A 279 -10.78 7.63 21.79
CA CYS A 279 -11.19 6.24 21.68
C CYS A 279 -12.72 6.12 21.86
N LEU A 280 -13.33 5.18 21.14
CA LEU A 280 -14.77 4.90 21.25
C LEU A 280 -15.07 3.82 22.30
N GLY A 281 -14.06 3.17 22.83
CA GLY A 281 -14.11 2.24 23.95
C GLY A 281 -13.80 2.89 25.29
N HIS A 282 -13.19 2.10 26.16
CA HIS A 282 -12.64 2.54 27.45
C HIS A 282 -11.20 3.00 27.29
N MET A 283 -10.80 3.92 28.15
CA MET A 283 -9.38 4.24 28.34
C MET A 283 -8.89 3.73 29.68
N LEU A 284 -7.77 3.01 29.63
CA LEU A 284 -7.08 2.50 30.81
C LEU A 284 -5.65 3.04 30.85
N SER A 285 -5.29 3.65 31.96
CA SER A 285 -3.94 4.11 32.26
C SER A 285 -3.44 3.37 33.48
N GLU A 286 -2.67 2.32 33.28
CA GLU A 286 -2.09 1.51 34.34
C GLU A 286 -0.65 1.93 34.62
N GLY A 287 -0.32 2.14 35.89
CA GLY A 287 1.07 2.31 36.33
C GLY A 287 1.90 1.07 36.01
N GLY A 288 2.92 1.22 35.16
CA GLY A 288 3.74 0.10 34.73
C GLY A 288 4.54 -0.53 35.88
N ARG A 289 4.78 -1.85 35.83
CA ARG A 289 5.60 -2.63 36.80
C ARG A 289 7.03 -2.09 37.05
N ARG A 290 7.49 -1.09 36.27
CA ARG A 290 8.79 -0.42 36.38
C ARG A 290 8.71 0.99 36.99
N GLY A 291 7.62 1.33 37.71
CA GLY A 291 7.45 2.62 38.38
C GLY A 291 6.94 3.75 37.48
N GLY A 292 6.42 3.43 36.26
CA GLY A 292 5.58 4.35 35.49
C GLY A 292 4.29 4.56 36.24
N ARG A 293 3.82 5.82 36.33
CA ARG A 293 2.65 6.18 37.15
C ARG A 293 1.39 6.38 36.31
N GLY A 294 1.22 5.75 35.16
CA GLY A 294 0.02 5.91 34.35
C GLY A 294 -0.49 7.36 34.24
N SER A 295 0.44 8.34 34.20
CA SER A 295 0.11 9.77 34.34
C SER A 295 -0.45 10.34 33.05
N VAL A 296 -1.53 11.12 33.15
CA VAL A 296 -2.11 11.88 32.03
C VAL A 296 -1.92 13.36 32.30
N VAL A 297 -1.09 14.03 31.49
CA VAL A 297 -0.71 15.43 31.68
C VAL A 297 -0.89 16.21 30.39
N GLY A 298 -1.72 17.25 30.43
CA GLY A 298 -1.99 18.10 29.28
C GLY A 298 -2.83 17.43 28.18
N GLY A 299 -3.13 18.21 27.15
CA GLY A 299 -3.85 17.73 25.99
C GLY A 299 -5.33 17.45 26.16
N LEU A 300 -5.90 16.76 25.20
CA LEU A 300 -7.33 16.41 25.14
C LEU A 300 -7.50 14.89 25.03
N ILE A 301 -8.05 14.29 26.05
CA ILE A 301 -8.26 12.86 26.13
C ILE A 301 -9.76 12.56 26.14
N SER A 302 -10.24 11.81 25.16
CA SER A 302 -11.63 11.45 25.00
C SER A 302 -11.81 9.94 24.92
N ALA A 303 -12.62 9.36 25.82
CA ALA A 303 -13.00 7.95 25.80
C ALA A 303 -14.52 7.81 25.95
N MET A 304 -15.17 7.20 24.98
CA MET A 304 -16.63 7.19 24.92
C MET A 304 -17.28 6.43 26.09
N LYS A 305 -16.70 5.30 26.52
CA LYS A 305 -17.33 4.43 27.51
C LYS A 305 -16.89 4.67 28.95
N GLY A 306 -15.82 5.42 29.16
CA GLY A 306 -15.28 5.73 30.47
C GLY A 306 -13.75 5.68 30.51
N MET A 307 -13.18 6.16 31.62
CA MET A 307 -11.76 6.19 31.86
C MET A 307 -11.42 5.65 33.25
N GLN A 308 -10.34 4.89 33.33
CA GLN A 308 -9.69 4.52 34.61
C GLN A 308 -8.25 4.96 34.54
N LEU A 309 -7.87 5.90 35.40
CA LEU A 309 -6.59 6.61 35.35
C LEU A 309 -5.87 6.51 36.69
N ASP A 310 -4.56 6.36 36.65
CA ASP A 310 -3.72 6.35 37.85
C ASP A 310 -3.52 7.77 38.41
N SER A 311 -3.05 8.72 37.59
CA SER A 311 -2.88 10.11 38.02
C SER A 311 -3.13 11.11 36.89
N VAL A 312 -3.59 12.32 37.25
CA VAL A 312 -3.98 13.32 36.25
C VAL A 312 -3.47 14.72 36.62
N GLY A 313 -2.99 15.42 35.60
CA GLY A 313 -2.60 16.82 35.69
C GLY A 313 -1.13 17.03 36.09
N SER A 314 -0.71 18.27 35.95
CA SER A 314 0.60 18.79 36.36
C SER A 314 0.49 20.30 36.54
N PRO A 315 1.29 20.92 37.43
CA PRO A 315 1.30 22.37 37.54
C PRO A 315 1.60 23.03 36.17
N ASN A 316 0.81 24.05 35.83
CA ASN A 316 0.94 24.82 34.59
C ASN A 316 0.58 24.08 33.27
N SER A 317 -0.15 22.99 33.37
CA SER A 317 -0.62 22.24 32.19
C SER A 317 -2.12 21.97 32.29
N VAL A 318 -2.90 22.45 31.34
CA VAL A 318 -4.36 22.21 31.30
C VAL A 318 -4.60 20.83 30.66
N THR A 319 -5.22 19.94 31.44
CA THR A 319 -5.62 18.61 30.97
C THR A 319 -7.14 18.58 30.77
N THR A 320 -7.62 18.14 29.60
CA THR A 320 -9.05 17.97 29.35
C THR A 320 -9.38 16.48 29.21
N LEU A 321 -10.25 15.99 30.07
CA LEU A 321 -10.77 14.62 30.04
C LEU A 321 -12.24 14.63 29.66
N ALA A 322 -12.62 13.86 28.64
CA ALA A 322 -13.98 13.81 28.13
C ALA A 322 -14.49 12.37 28.04
N THR A 323 -15.67 12.08 28.60
CA THR A 323 -16.31 10.76 28.48
C THR A 323 -17.80 10.87 28.22
N GLY A 324 -18.40 9.83 27.60
CA GLY A 324 -19.82 9.86 27.19
C GLY A 324 -20.11 10.89 26.11
N VAL A 325 -19.06 11.41 25.46
CA VAL A 325 -19.16 12.48 24.46
C VAL A 325 -18.03 12.38 23.45
N ASP A 326 -18.35 12.44 22.18
CA ASP A 326 -17.38 12.63 21.11
C ASP A 326 -17.26 14.11 20.76
N LEU A 327 -16.23 14.76 21.26
CA LEU A 327 -16.01 16.18 21.05
C LEU A 327 -15.75 16.53 19.58
N LYS A 328 -15.15 15.61 18.81
CA LYS A 328 -14.94 15.77 17.38
C LYS A 328 -16.28 15.78 16.64
N LEU A 329 -17.16 14.80 16.94
CA LEU A 329 -18.49 14.73 16.34
C LEU A 329 -19.33 15.97 16.69
N ILE A 330 -19.26 16.47 17.94
CA ILE A 330 -19.95 17.71 18.34
C ILE A 330 -19.46 18.91 17.53
N LYS A 331 -18.15 19.05 17.35
CA LYS A 331 -17.55 20.11 16.55
C LYS A 331 -18.01 20.03 15.10
N GLU A 332 -17.94 18.86 14.50
CA GLU A 332 -18.38 18.60 13.12
C GLU A 332 -19.87 18.88 12.94
N LEU A 333 -20.73 18.46 13.88
CA LEU A 333 -22.15 18.80 13.88
C LEU A 333 -22.39 20.31 13.93
N GLY A 334 -21.63 21.03 14.75
CA GLY A 334 -21.71 22.48 14.86
C GLY A 334 -21.25 23.20 13.59
N GLU A 335 -20.22 22.70 12.92
CA GLU A 335 -19.76 23.21 11.65
C GLU A 335 -20.77 22.95 10.53
N LEU A 336 -21.28 21.73 10.44
CA LEU A 336 -22.31 21.36 9.49
C LEU A 336 -23.60 22.18 9.67
N GLN A 337 -24.03 22.41 10.91
CA GLN A 337 -25.16 23.32 11.19
C GLN A 337 -24.94 24.74 10.69
N ARG A 338 -23.74 25.29 10.86
CA ARG A 338 -23.40 26.63 10.36
C ARG A 338 -23.42 26.68 8.85
N GLU A 339 -22.85 25.66 8.22
CA GLU A 339 -22.82 25.51 6.76
C GLU A 339 -24.24 25.36 6.16
N MET A 340 -25.07 24.53 6.78
CA MET A 340 -26.49 24.37 6.39
C MET A 340 -27.26 25.70 6.49
N LYS A 341 -27.05 26.44 7.56
CA LYS A 341 -27.69 27.75 7.76
C LYS A 341 -27.28 28.75 6.68
N TRP A 342 -25.97 28.80 6.37
CA TRP A 342 -25.45 29.65 5.31
C TRP A 342 -26.03 29.25 3.95
N ASN A 343 -25.99 27.95 3.61
CA ASN A 343 -26.49 27.42 2.35
C ASN A 343 -28.00 27.66 2.15
N LYS A 344 -28.81 27.51 3.22
CA LYS A 344 -30.25 27.86 3.20
C LYS A 344 -30.50 29.37 2.98
N ALA A 345 -29.64 30.21 3.55
CA ALA A 345 -29.71 31.66 3.30
C ALA A 345 -29.37 32.04 1.85
N GLU A 346 -28.30 31.46 1.27
CA GLU A 346 -27.94 31.69 -0.14
C GLU A 346 -29.02 31.14 -1.09
N LEU A 347 -29.53 29.93 -0.84
CA LEU A 347 -30.65 29.41 -1.61
C LEU A 347 -31.86 30.38 -1.59
N SER A 348 -32.20 30.89 -0.42
CA SER A 348 -33.29 31.87 -0.31
C SER A 348 -33.01 33.16 -1.09
N ARG A 349 -31.75 33.61 -1.13
CA ARG A 349 -31.30 34.76 -1.90
C ARG A 349 -31.41 34.51 -3.42
N LEU A 350 -30.99 33.34 -3.88
CA LEU A 350 -31.10 32.93 -5.30
C LEU A 350 -32.57 32.82 -5.73
N LEU A 351 -33.42 32.22 -4.90
CA LEU A 351 -34.85 32.09 -5.17
C LEU A 351 -35.54 33.48 -5.33
N ARG A 352 -35.16 34.49 -4.54
CA ARG A 352 -35.67 35.86 -4.68
C ARG A 352 -35.23 36.55 -5.98
N ARG A 353 -34.16 36.09 -6.60
CA ARG A 353 -33.64 36.63 -7.87
C ARG A 353 -34.33 36.03 -9.09
N LEU A 354 -35.16 34.99 -8.91
CA LEU A 354 -35.90 34.40 -9.99
C LEU A 354 -36.90 35.43 -10.55
N PRO A 355 -36.95 35.59 -11.88
CA PRO A 355 -37.89 36.55 -12.52
C PRO A 355 -39.36 36.07 -12.45
N ILE A 356 -39.56 34.80 -12.11
CA ILE A 356 -40.85 34.14 -11.98
C ILE A 356 -40.88 33.35 -10.70
N SER A 357 -41.91 33.54 -9.88
CA SER A 357 -42.04 32.83 -8.60
C SER A 357 -42.29 31.34 -8.85
N LEU A 358 -41.65 30.46 -8.08
CA LEU A 358 -41.90 29.00 -8.11
C LEU A 358 -43.34 28.62 -7.74
N ALA A 359 -44.04 29.51 -6.99
CA ALA A 359 -45.44 29.32 -6.60
C ALA A 359 -46.42 29.68 -7.74
N ASP A 360 -45.95 30.20 -8.89
CA ASP A 360 -46.78 30.59 -10.01
C ASP A 360 -47.31 29.36 -10.76
N PRO A 361 -48.65 29.17 -10.88
CA PRO A 361 -49.24 28.00 -11.56
C PRO A 361 -48.79 27.84 -13.01
N ASP A 362 -48.45 28.94 -13.70
CA ASP A 362 -48.02 28.97 -15.10
C ASP A 362 -46.47 29.07 -15.25
N PHE A 363 -45.70 28.72 -14.19
CA PHE A 363 -44.25 28.85 -14.15
C PHE A 363 -43.57 28.28 -15.43
N GLN A 364 -43.89 27.04 -15.85
CA GLN A 364 -43.29 26.40 -17.01
C GLN A 364 -43.63 27.14 -18.32
N LYS A 365 -44.90 27.60 -18.50
CA LYS A 365 -45.30 28.39 -19.69
C LYS A 365 -44.61 29.73 -19.74
N LYS A 366 -44.43 30.42 -18.62
CA LYS A 366 -43.73 31.71 -18.52
C LYS A 366 -42.22 31.55 -18.80
N VAL A 367 -41.58 30.53 -18.27
CA VAL A 367 -40.17 30.19 -18.57
C VAL A 367 -39.96 29.91 -20.06
N SER A 368 -40.87 29.14 -20.71
CA SER A 368 -40.75 28.83 -22.13
C SER A 368 -40.87 30.07 -23.07
N ARG A 369 -41.56 31.12 -22.62
CA ARG A 369 -41.77 32.37 -23.36
C ARG A 369 -40.68 33.44 -23.12
N LEU A 370 -39.66 33.18 -22.29
CA LEU A 370 -38.58 34.11 -22.05
C LEU A 370 -37.74 34.38 -23.32
N PRO A 371 -37.29 35.61 -23.58
CA PRO A 371 -36.34 35.93 -24.66
C PRO A 371 -35.02 35.10 -24.49
N LYS A 372 -34.32 34.86 -25.62
CA LYS A 372 -33.09 34.00 -25.61
C LYS A 372 -32.06 34.44 -24.55
N ASP A 373 -31.73 35.74 -24.48
CA ASP A 373 -30.76 36.32 -23.57
C ASP A 373 -31.14 36.09 -22.07
N LYS A 374 -32.45 36.17 -21.77
CA LYS A 374 -32.98 35.91 -20.42
C LYS A 374 -33.08 34.41 -20.11
N LYS A 375 -33.19 33.54 -21.14
CA LYS A 375 -33.17 32.11 -20.95
C LYS A 375 -31.82 31.59 -20.45
N GLU A 376 -30.71 32.07 -20.98
CA GLU A 376 -29.38 31.66 -20.55
C GLU A 376 -29.11 32.06 -19.09
N SER A 377 -29.40 33.32 -18.75
CA SER A 377 -29.30 33.83 -17.38
C SER A 377 -30.20 33.08 -16.41
N PHE A 378 -31.45 32.74 -16.86
CA PHE A 378 -32.37 31.95 -16.06
C PHE A 378 -31.83 30.51 -15.86
N LYS A 379 -31.29 29.87 -16.91
CA LYS A 379 -30.72 28.53 -16.84
C LYS A 379 -29.56 28.49 -15.84
N SER A 380 -28.60 29.41 -15.95
CA SER A 380 -27.47 29.51 -15.02
C SER A 380 -27.93 29.71 -13.56
N LEU A 381 -28.93 30.58 -13.32
CA LEU A 381 -29.50 30.77 -12.00
C LEU A 381 -30.23 29.52 -11.50
N TRP A 382 -30.96 28.84 -12.39
CA TRP A 382 -31.67 27.60 -12.08
C TRP A 382 -30.71 26.47 -11.73
N ASP A 383 -29.65 26.29 -12.50
CA ASP A 383 -28.61 25.28 -12.25
C ASP A 383 -27.96 25.52 -10.86
N SER A 384 -27.67 26.77 -10.51
CA SER A 384 -27.19 27.12 -9.17
C SER A 384 -28.20 26.77 -8.08
N ILE A 385 -29.51 27.07 -8.27
CA ILE A 385 -30.55 26.73 -7.30
C ILE A 385 -30.64 25.21 -7.10
N VAL A 386 -30.59 24.42 -8.17
CA VAL A 386 -30.62 22.95 -8.09
C VAL A 386 -29.37 22.42 -7.37
N GLU A 387 -28.20 22.98 -7.64
CA GLU A 387 -26.96 22.65 -6.94
C GLU A 387 -27.08 22.87 -5.42
N TYR A 388 -27.54 24.07 -5.02
CA TYR A 388 -27.73 24.39 -3.59
C TYR A 388 -28.82 23.53 -2.93
N GLN A 389 -29.88 23.16 -3.66
CA GLN A 389 -30.90 22.22 -3.16
C GLN A 389 -30.33 20.83 -2.93
N ASN A 390 -29.56 20.31 -3.87
CA ASN A 390 -28.91 19.01 -3.74
C ASN A 390 -27.91 18.99 -2.58
N ARG A 391 -27.10 20.05 -2.44
CA ARG A 391 -26.20 20.24 -1.31
C ARG A 391 -26.95 20.26 0.03
N ASN A 392 -28.08 20.99 0.13
CA ASN A 392 -28.92 20.96 1.32
C ASN A 392 -29.41 19.56 1.65
N LYS A 393 -29.91 18.81 0.68
CA LYS A 393 -30.39 17.45 0.87
C LYS A 393 -29.29 16.49 1.35
N SER A 394 -28.09 16.61 0.80
CA SER A 394 -26.91 15.85 1.23
C SER A 394 -26.54 16.20 2.69
N MET A 395 -26.45 17.50 3.01
CA MET A 395 -26.12 17.95 4.37
C MET A 395 -27.20 17.59 5.39
N ASP A 396 -28.48 17.65 5.05
CA ASP A 396 -29.57 17.20 5.93
C ASP A 396 -29.45 15.69 6.22
N GLY A 397 -29.06 14.87 5.24
CA GLY A 397 -28.79 13.44 5.41
C GLY A 397 -27.61 13.17 6.35
N GLN A 398 -26.49 13.86 6.15
CA GLN A 398 -25.30 13.76 7.00
C GLN A 398 -25.62 14.20 8.45
N PHE A 399 -26.29 15.34 8.60
CA PHE A 399 -26.68 15.83 9.92
C PHE A 399 -27.58 14.87 10.67
N LYS A 400 -28.53 14.25 9.97
CA LYS A 400 -29.43 13.24 10.56
C LYS A 400 -28.66 12.01 11.04
N SER A 401 -27.76 11.47 10.20
CA SER A 401 -26.91 10.32 10.55
C SER A 401 -26.04 10.62 11.77
N MET A 402 -25.33 11.74 11.77
CA MET A 402 -24.48 12.16 12.89
C MET A 402 -25.27 12.44 14.17
N SER A 403 -26.52 12.96 14.05
CA SER A 403 -27.40 13.19 15.19
C SER A 403 -27.97 11.89 15.77
N GLU A 404 -28.18 10.87 14.94
CA GLU A 404 -28.56 9.54 15.39
C GLU A 404 -27.41 8.85 16.13
N GLU A 405 -26.18 8.96 15.60
CA GLU A 405 -24.97 8.49 16.27
C GLU A 405 -24.83 9.12 17.67
N ARG A 406 -25.01 10.44 17.79
CA ARG A 406 -24.99 11.13 19.09
C ARG A 406 -26.02 10.57 20.09
N LYS A 407 -27.17 10.12 19.64
CA LYS A 407 -28.23 9.54 20.53
C LYS A 407 -27.83 8.17 21.06
N SER A 408 -26.93 7.47 20.43
CA SER A 408 -26.45 6.14 20.85
C SER A 408 -25.34 6.21 21.91
N TRP A 409 -24.91 7.41 22.33
CA TRP A 409 -23.85 7.56 23.31
C TRP A 409 -24.27 7.04 24.69
N PRO A 410 -23.33 6.44 25.44
CA PRO A 410 -23.60 5.94 26.77
C PRO A 410 -23.99 7.09 27.73
N LEU A 411 -25.02 6.88 28.51
CA LEU A 411 -25.51 7.86 29.50
C LEU A 411 -24.80 7.75 30.87
N GLU A 412 -24.17 6.59 31.12
CA GLU A 412 -23.56 6.24 32.41
C GLU A 412 -22.04 6.07 32.31
N SER A 413 -21.36 6.96 31.56
CA SER A 413 -19.92 6.96 31.53
C SER A 413 -19.32 7.70 32.71
N LYS A 414 -18.18 7.22 33.24
CA LYS A 414 -17.48 7.81 34.37
C LYS A 414 -15.98 7.93 34.14
N ILE A 415 -15.34 8.79 34.92
CA ILE A 415 -13.90 8.95 34.96
C ILE A 415 -13.44 8.61 36.39
N ASP A 416 -12.75 7.51 36.53
CA ASP A 416 -12.18 7.04 37.77
C ASP A 416 -10.70 7.41 37.81
N VAL A 417 -10.24 8.02 38.89
CA VAL A 417 -8.83 8.38 39.13
C VAL A 417 -8.41 7.84 40.47
N GLU A 418 -7.48 6.88 40.47
CA GLU A 418 -7.05 6.18 41.69
C GLU A 418 -6.08 6.99 42.55
N GLY A 419 -5.27 7.85 41.93
CA GLY A 419 -4.25 8.63 42.60
C GLY A 419 -4.50 10.14 42.57
N PRO A 420 -3.42 10.95 42.59
CA PRO A 420 -3.55 12.40 42.70
C PRO A 420 -4.09 13.04 41.40
N ILE A 421 -4.95 14.04 41.59
CA ILE A 421 -5.47 14.92 40.56
C ILE A 421 -4.98 16.33 40.87
N ILE A 422 -4.09 16.83 40.05
CA ILE A 422 -3.50 18.17 40.19
C ILE A 422 -4.45 19.20 39.57
N PRO A 423 -4.58 20.43 40.10
CA PRO A 423 -5.47 21.48 39.54
C PRO A 423 -5.26 21.75 38.04
N ASP A 424 -6.20 22.50 37.46
CA ASP A 424 -6.29 22.78 36.02
C ASP A 424 -6.69 21.57 35.14
N VAL A 425 -7.42 20.63 35.74
CA VAL A 425 -8.06 19.51 35.00
C VAL A 425 -9.50 19.86 34.70
N LYS A 426 -9.87 19.82 33.42
CA LYS A 426 -11.23 19.98 32.92
C LYS A 426 -11.86 18.63 32.66
N PHE A 427 -12.93 18.33 33.40
CA PHE A 427 -13.77 17.15 33.19
C PHE A 427 -14.98 17.50 32.30
N ILE A 428 -15.28 16.66 31.31
CA ILE A 428 -16.46 16.76 30.46
C ILE A 428 -17.12 15.38 30.46
N ILE A 429 -18.31 15.26 31.03
CA ILE A 429 -19.04 13.98 31.09
C ILE A 429 -20.43 14.22 30.50
N GLY A 430 -20.67 13.62 29.34
CA GLY A 430 -21.92 13.85 28.60
C GLY A 430 -22.12 15.34 28.27
N SER A 431 -23.10 15.97 28.89
CA SER A 431 -23.43 17.39 28.72
C SER A 431 -22.84 18.31 29.79
N CYS A 432 -22.23 17.75 30.82
CA CYS A 432 -21.75 18.47 32.00
C CYS A 432 -20.23 18.74 31.88
N GLN A 433 -19.78 19.83 32.49
CA GLN A 433 -18.36 20.16 32.57
C GLN A 433 -18.00 20.72 33.95
N LEU A 434 -16.80 20.42 34.43
CA LEU A 434 -16.22 20.89 35.67
C LEU A 434 -14.75 21.24 35.43
N LEU A 435 -14.29 22.37 35.91
CA LEU A 435 -12.87 22.69 36.01
C LEU A 435 -12.43 22.50 37.46
N LEU A 436 -11.49 21.61 37.71
CA LEU A 436 -10.93 21.37 39.03
C LEU A 436 -9.94 22.46 39.37
N VAL A 437 -10.18 23.15 40.49
CA VAL A 437 -9.34 24.26 40.97
C VAL A 437 -8.48 23.81 42.15
N ASP A 438 -8.99 22.92 42.98
CA ASP A 438 -8.29 22.38 44.15
C ASP A 438 -7.80 20.95 43.89
N PRO A 439 -6.66 20.54 44.45
CA PRO A 439 -6.18 19.18 44.29
C PRO A 439 -7.11 18.16 44.95
N LEU A 440 -7.33 17.04 44.29
CA LEU A 440 -8.10 15.90 44.80
C LEU A 440 -7.27 14.61 44.66
N GLU A 441 -7.74 13.57 45.30
CA GLU A 441 -7.12 12.23 45.23
C GLU A 441 -8.21 11.18 45.34
N ASN A 442 -8.06 10.08 44.62
CA ASN A 442 -8.92 8.91 44.69
C ASN A 442 -10.41 9.24 44.49
N GLN A 443 -10.78 9.71 43.30
CA GLN A 443 -12.12 10.18 42.97
C GLN A 443 -12.71 9.54 41.72
N SER A 444 -13.99 9.30 41.75
CA SER A 444 -14.81 8.91 40.62
C SER A 444 -15.74 10.04 40.22
N PHE A 445 -15.67 10.49 38.98
CA PHE A 445 -16.50 11.57 38.43
C PHE A 445 -17.56 11.01 37.48
N PHE A 446 -18.80 11.46 37.65
CA PHE A 446 -19.96 11.02 36.84
C PHE A 446 -21.02 12.11 36.73
N GLN A 447 -21.92 11.95 35.77
CA GLN A 447 -23.07 12.83 35.60
C GLN A 447 -24.25 12.29 36.43
N LYS A 448 -24.83 13.16 37.29
CA LYS A 448 -26.03 12.86 38.05
C LYS A 448 -26.98 14.06 38.01
N ASP A 449 -28.25 13.82 37.68
CA ASP A 449 -29.30 14.84 37.63
C ASP A 449 -28.93 16.11 36.84
N GLY A 450 -28.16 15.96 35.72
CA GLY A 450 -27.73 17.06 34.86
C GLY A 450 -26.56 17.89 35.41
N THR A 451 -25.95 17.43 36.51
CA THR A 451 -24.75 18.04 37.09
C THR A 451 -23.61 17.02 37.16
N LEU A 452 -22.37 17.50 37.20
CA LEU A 452 -21.20 16.67 37.42
C LEU A 452 -21.01 16.51 38.93
N SER A 453 -20.94 15.27 39.40
CA SER A 453 -20.73 14.89 40.78
C SER A 453 -19.47 14.06 40.91
N SER A 454 -18.88 14.02 42.09
CA SER A 454 -17.76 13.13 42.42
C SER A 454 -18.00 12.40 43.74
N GLU A 455 -17.44 11.21 43.85
CA GLU A 455 -17.41 10.41 45.08
C GLU A 455 -16.03 9.74 45.20
N ALA A 456 -15.69 9.27 46.40
CA ALA A 456 -14.47 8.53 46.61
C ALA A 456 -14.48 7.26 45.72
N TYR A 457 -13.41 7.07 44.93
CA TYR A 457 -13.25 5.85 44.14
C TYR A 457 -13.12 4.65 45.08
N SER A 458 -13.87 3.59 44.82
CA SER A 458 -13.76 2.30 45.50
C SER A 458 -13.70 1.21 44.45
N ASP A 459 -12.69 0.35 44.55
CA ASP A 459 -12.52 -0.86 43.72
C ASP A 459 -13.78 -1.74 43.70
#